data_7f700b1ba0e4f7bff14d3f944219c7a6
#
_entry.id   7f700b1ba0e4f7bff14d3f944219c7a6
#
_cell.length_a   1.000
_cell.length_b   1.000
_cell.length_c   1.000
_cell.angle_alpha   90.00
_cell.angle_beta   90.00
_cell.angle_gamma   90.00
#
_symmetry.space_group_name_H-M   'P 1'
#
loop_
_entity.id
_entity.type
_entity.pdbx_description
1 polymer ?
#
loop_
_entity_poly.entity_id
_entity_poly.type
_entity_poly.pdbx_seq_one_letter_code
_entity_poly.pdbx_strand_id
1 'polypeptide(L)'
;MTCAGLTPETLAAKAGVPASLIFDAIDYRPELGPAECGRLASALGLNEVGLCALASGMYPMPGYDGLPFQMWPLRMPHGIGVVNAYLVQGDDPGHGILFDAGPGSSALESVWPAGVRAVDAIFVTHVETEHIGGLSWAAERFGVSSAYIPAGASSPLGRPLGEGETVALGSIDVTAFRTPGHCAMHNCYHVRSRSVASARTLLISGDLVFAGSAGGPYYCHKQLRAHLRRVLSAVPSDTVVAPGHGPITTAGNELRYNPFVS
;
A
#
# COMPACT_ATOMS: atom_id res chain seq x y z
N MET A 1 18.20 -9.16 2.37
CA MET A 1 19.32 -10.12 2.24
C MET A 1 19.02 -11.20 1.22
N THR A 2 17.96 -11.96 1.38
CA THR A 2 17.59 -13.08 0.47
C THR A 2 17.48 -12.65 -0.99
N CYS A 3 16.83 -11.53 -1.28
CA CYS A 3 16.71 -11.00 -2.66
C CYS A 3 18.03 -10.47 -3.24
N ALA A 4 18.99 -10.12 -2.40
CA ALA A 4 20.33 -9.71 -2.82
C ALA A 4 21.34 -10.89 -2.89
N GLY A 5 20.91 -12.10 -2.52
CA GLY A 5 21.76 -13.29 -2.45
C GLY A 5 22.88 -13.20 -1.39
N LEU A 6 22.66 -12.39 -0.33
CA LEU A 6 23.65 -12.16 0.73
C LEU A 6 23.27 -12.93 2.00
N THR A 7 24.25 -13.60 2.61
CA THR A 7 24.15 -14.06 4.00
C THR A 7 24.45 -12.91 4.96
N PRO A 8 24.09 -13.00 6.27
CA PRO A 8 24.47 -12.00 7.26
C PRO A 8 25.97 -11.69 7.27
N GLU A 9 26.81 -12.73 7.18
CA GLU A 9 28.27 -12.61 7.19
C GLU A 9 28.79 -11.93 5.93
N THR A 10 28.26 -12.29 4.75
CA THR A 10 28.66 -11.66 3.48
C THR A 10 28.20 -10.21 3.41
N LEU A 11 27.02 -9.88 3.96
CA LEU A 11 26.56 -8.51 4.09
C LEU A 11 27.44 -7.71 5.04
N ALA A 12 27.79 -8.28 6.21
CA ALA A 12 28.68 -7.64 7.18
C ALA A 12 30.05 -7.31 6.56
N ALA A 13 30.65 -8.27 5.85
CA ALA A 13 31.91 -8.08 5.15
C ALA A 13 31.81 -7.00 4.05
N LYS A 14 30.73 -7.02 3.25
CA LYS A 14 30.49 -6.04 2.18
C LYS A 14 30.26 -4.62 2.71
N ALA A 15 29.55 -4.49 3.83
CA ALA A 15 29.24 -3.21 4.47
C ALA A 15 30.37 -2.72 5.40
N GLY A 16 31.37 -3.55 5.73
CA GLY A 16 32.41 -3.20 6.69
C GLY A 16 31.89 -2.99 8.10
N VAL A 17 30.91 -3.81 8.52
CA VAL A 17 30.32 -3.76 9.86
C VAL A 17 30.48 -5.12 10.57
N PRO A 18 30.43 -5.18 11.92
CA PRO A 18 30.45 -6.46 12.64
C PRO A 18 29.25 -7.34 12.26
N ALA A 19 29.46 -8.66 12.13
CA ALA A 19 28.38 -9.60 11.83
C ALA A 19 27.30 -9.62 12.94
N SER A 20 27.68 -9.41 14.20
CA SER A 20 26.77 -9.29 15.33
C SER A 20 25.72 -8.20 15.09
N LEU A 21 26.11 -7.06 14.52
CA LEU A 21 25.20 -5.97 14.20
C LEU A 21 24.09 -6.40 13.21
N ILE A 22 24.43 -7.26 12.26
CA ILE A 22 23.44 -7.78 11.30
C ILE A 22 22.48 -8.76 11.97
N PHE A 23 23.00 -9.64 12.84
CA PHE A 23 22.16 -10.55 13.62
C PHE A 23 21.24 -9.81 14.59
N ASP A 24 21.74 -8.77 15.29
CA ASP A 24 20.91 -7.93 16.14
C ASP A 24 19.82 -7.20 15.35
N ALA A 25 20.13 -6.74 14.12
CA ALA A 25 19.13 -6.13 13.25
C ALA A 25 18.05 -7.12 12.79
N ILE A 26 18.42 -8.39 12.52
CA ILE A 26 17.48 -9.46 12.19
C ILE A 26 16.56 -9.78 13.38
N ASP A 27 17.11 -9.73 14.59
CA ASP A 27 16.39 -10.01 15.84
C ASP A 27 15.64 -8.76 16.38
N TYR A 28 15.50 -7.71 15.58
CA TYR A 28 14.84 -6.44 15.97
C TYR A 28 15.46 -5.74 17.19
N ARG A 29 16.76 -5.86 17.37
CA ARG A 29 17.54 -5.23 18.45
C ARG A 29 18.67 -4.31 17.96
N PRO A 30 18.51 -3.59 16.81
CA PRO A 30 19.63 -2.82 16.29
C PRO A 30 19.85 -1.52 17.05
N GLU A 31 21.09 -1.26 17.44
CA GLU A 31 21.59 0.09 17.70
C GLU A 31 22.45 0.51 16.51
N LEU A 32 21.81 1.03 15.44
CA LEU A 32 22.48 1.46 14.22
C LEU A 32 22.80 2.96 14.30
N GLY A 33 24.08 3.29 14.31
CA GLY A 33 24.53 4.67 14.12
C GLY A 33 24.38 5.12 12.63
N PRO A 34 24.45 6.43 12.36
CA PRO A 34 24.35 6.94 10.98
C PRO A 34 25.38 6.34 10.01
N ALA A 35 26.61 6.12 10.49
CA ALA A 35 27.68 5.55 9.67
C ALA A 35 27.41 4.08 9.28
N GLU A 36 26.85 3.28 10.19
CA GLU A 36 26.44 1.90 9.94
C GLU A 36 25.25 1.87 8.97
N CYS A 37 24.25 2.74 9.14
CA CYS A 37 23.12 2.88 8.23
C CYS A 37 23.58 3.19 6.80
N GLY A 38 24.49 4.15 6.62
CA GLY A 38 25.01 4.50 5.29
C GLY A 38 25.73 3.33 4.61
N ARG A 39 26.60 2.61 5.35
CA ARG A 39 27.30 1.44 4.83
C ARG A 39 26.34 0.30 4.45
N LEU A 40 25.34 0.02 5.30
CA LEU A 40 24.33 -0.99 5.02
C LEU A 40 23.44 -0.61 3.84
N ALA A 41 23.00 0.65 3.78
CA ALA A 41 22.21 1.15 2.65
C ALA A 41 22.95 0.98 1.32
N SER A 42 24.22 1.39 1.28
CA SER A 42 25.09 1.21 0.10
C SER A 42 25.25 -0.27 -0.28
N ALA A 43 25.55 -1.15 0.69
CA ALA A 43 25.74 -2.58 0.46
C ALA A 43 24.48 -3.29 -0.06
N LEU A 44 23.28 -2.83 0.37
CA LEU A 44 21.99 -3.39 -0.01
C LEU A 44 21.32 -2.68 -1.20
N GLY A 45 21.89 -1.56 -1.67
CA GLY A 45 21.27 -0.71 -2.69
C GLY A 45 19.95 -0.10 -2.22
N LEU A 46 19.92 0.37 -0.97
CA LEU A 46 18.78 1.03 -0.35
C LEU A 46 18.97 2.55 -0.31
N ASN A 47 17.87 3.28 -0.13
CA ASN A 47 17.91 4.71 0.15
C ASN A 47 18.46 4.93 1.58
N GLU A 48 19.62 5.56 1.68
CA GLU A 48 20.32 5.83 2.94
C GLU A 48 19.49 6.71 3.87
N VAL A 49 18.90 7.79 3.33
CA VAL A 49 18.08 8.74 4.11
C VAL A 49 16.92 8.00 4.77
N GLY A 50 16.25 7.13 4.02
CA GLY A 50 15.14 6.33 4.53
C GLY A 50 15.56 5.33 5.60
N LEU A 51 16.63 4.57 5.35
CA LEU A 51 17.12 3.58 6.31
C LEU A 51 17.57 4.25 7.62
N CYS A 52 18.30 5.37 7.53
CA CYS A 52 18.72 6.11 8.73
C CYS A 52 17.56 6.74 9.48
N ALA A 53 16.55 7.26 8.78
CA ALA A 53 15.35 7.83 9.41
C ALA A 53 14.58 6.77 10.21
N LEU A 54 14.42 5.56 9.66
CA LEU A 54 13.79 4.44 10.38
C LEU A 54 14.63 4.00 11.58
N ALA A 55 15.92 3.79 11.40
CA ALA A 55 16.82 3.33 12.47
C ALA A 55 16.90 4.32 13.66
N SER A 56 16.77 5.62 13.38
CA SER A 56 16.80 6.66 14.42
C SER A 56 15.43 7.03 14.99
N GLY A 57 14.34 6.40 14.54
CA GLY A 57 12.98 6.76 14.93
C GLY A 57 12.51 8.12 14.40
N MET A 58 13.21 8.68 13.40
CA MET A 58 12.92 9.99 12.80
C MET A 58 12.16 9.89 11.47
N TYR A 59 11.59 8.72 11.17
CA TYR A 59 10.76 8.56 9.97
C TYR A 59 9.49 9.44 10.10
N PRO A 60 9.23 10.34 9.15
CA PRO A 60 8.10 11.26 9.27
C PRO A 60 6.75 10.54 9.08
N MET A 61 5.76 10.97 9.87
CA MET A 61 4.38 10.50 9.77
C MET A 61 3.49 11.67 9.32
N PRO A 62 3.34 11.89 7.99
CA PRO A 62 2.57 13.01 7.47
C PRO A 62 1.07 12.81 7.73
N GLY A 63 0.35 13.93 7.97
CA GLY A 63 -1.10 13.95 8.00
C GLY A 63 -1.71 13.68 6.63
N TYR A 64 -2.94 13.20 6.60
CA TYR A 64 -3.69 12.92 5.37
C TYR A 64 -4.97 13.77 5.21
N ASP A 65 -5.05 14.87 5.94
CA ASP A 65 -6.16 15.84 5.83
C ASP A 65 -6.17 16.53 4.46
N GLY A 66 -7.30 17.16 4.12
CA GLY A 66 -7.45 17.98 2.91
C GLY A 66 -7.74 17.18 1.64
N LEU A 67 -8.16 15.93 1.73
CA LEU A 67 -8.78 15.23 0.61
C LEU A 67 -10.13 15.89 0.25
N PRO A 68 -10.49 15.98 -1.04
CA PRO A 68 -11.76 16.58 -1.49
C PRO A 68 -12.97 15.64 -1.31
N PHE A 69 -12.79 14.51 -0.67
CA PHE A 69 -13.78 13.49 -0.37
C PHE A 69 -13.50 12.88 1.00
N GLN A 70 -14.48 12.24 1.58
CA GLN A 70 -14.31 11.56 2.87
C GLN A 70 -13.67 10.19 2.66
N MET A 71 -12.73 9.81 3.54
CA MET A 71 -12.08 8.50 3.55
C MET A 71 -12.13 7.91 4.95
N TRP A 72 -12.54 6.64 5.04
CA TRP A 72 -12.47 5.84 6.27
C TRP A 72 -11.45 4.72 6.08
N PRO A 73 -10.36 4.72 6.83
CA PRO A 73 -9.49 3.55 6.97
C PRO A 73 -10.23 2.48 7.79
N LEU A 74 -10.49 1.33 7.18
CA LEU A 74 -11.11 0.17 7.81
C LEU A 74 -9.99 -0.77 8.26
N ARG A 75 -9.62 -0.68 9.54
CA ARG A 75 -8.50 -1.42 10.11
C ARG A 75 -8.98 -2.70 10.78
N MET A 76 -8.55 -3.85 10.30
CA MET A 76 -9.01 -5.14 10.75
C MET A 76 -7.86 -6.01 11.24
N PRO A 77 -7.99 -6.68 12.40
CA PRO A 77 -6.97 -7.63 12.87
C PRO A 77 -6.77 -8.77 11.87
N HIS A 78 -5.51 -9.09 11.57
CA HIS A 78 -5.13 -10.24 10.76
C HIS A 78 -3.79 -10.82 11.25
N GLY A 79 -3.76 -12.10 11.64
CA GLY A 79 -2.58 -12.72 12.22
C GLY A 79 -2.09 -11.97 13.47
N ILE A 80 -0.82 -11.56 13.45
CA ILE A 80 -0.21 -10.74 14.51
C ILE A 80 -0.27 -9.23 14.21
N GLY A 81 -0.90 -8.83 13.12
CA GLY A 81 -0.93 -7.45 12.62
C GLY A 81 -2.32 -6.95 12.29
N VAL A 82 -2.35 -5.97 11.42
CA VAL A 82 -3.56 -5.31 10.93
C VAL A 82 -3.49 -5.21 9.41
N VAL A 83 -4.60 -5.55 8.75
CA VAL A 83 -4.83 -5.26 7.34
C VAL A 83 -5.78 -4.08 7.21
N ASN A 84 -5.56 -3.25 6.20
CA ASN A 84 -6.39 -2.10 5.89
C ASN A 84 -7.24 -2.36 4.64
N ALA A 85 -8.50 -1.95 4.72
CA ALA A 85 -9.33 -1.63 3.57
C ALA A 85 -9.71 -0.15 3.66
N TYR A 86 -10.27 0.41 2.61
CA TYR A 86 -10.62 1.82 2.60
C TYR A 86 -12.00 2.03 1.98
N LEU A 87 -12.77 2.91 2.60
CA LEU A 87 -14.03 3.36 2.06
C LEU A 87 -13.91 4.84 1.72
N VAL A 88 -14.27 5.21 0.49
CA VAL A 88 -14.21 6.59 -0.01
C VAL A 88 -15.61 7.03 -0.40
N GLN A 89 -16.03 8.20 0.07
CA GLN A 89 -17.33 8.82 -0.27
C GLN A 89 -17.08 10.17 -0.94
N GLY A 90 -17.63 10.34 -2.13
CA GLY A 90 -17.65 11.60 -2.86
C GLY A 90 -18.78 12.52 -2.42
N ASP A 91 -19.37 13.25 -3.38
CA ASP A 91 -20.39 14.26 -3.12
C ASP A 91 -21.77 13.66 -2.78
N ASP A 92 -21.97 12.34 -2.98
CA ASP A 92 -23.25 11.68 -2.69
C ASP A 92 -23.25 11.08 -1.27
N PRO A 93 -24.01 11.67 -0.31
CA PRO A 93 -23.99 11.20 1.07
C PRO A 93 -24.57 9.80 1.23
N GLY A 94 -23.84 8.95 1.93
CA GLY A 94 -24.24 7.57 2.21
C GLY A 94 -23.87 6.56 1.12
N HIS A 95 -23.26 7.01 0.01
CA HIS A 95 -22.73 6.19 -1.06
C HIS A 95 -21.19 6.13 -0.98
N GLY A 96 -20.61 4.94 -1.10
CA GLY A 96 -19.17 4.74 -0.97
C GLY A 96 -18.57 3.85 -2.05
N ILE A 97 -17.27 3.98 -2.22
CA ILE A 97 -16.43 3.12 -3.04
C ILE A 97 -15.53 2.34 -2.09
N LEU A 98 -15.60 1.01 -2.11
CA LEU A 98 -14.80 0.15 -1.24
C LEU A 98 -13.52 -0.28 -1.96
N PHE A 99 -12.39 -0.15 -1.30
CA PHE A 99 -11.08 -0.65 -1.74
C PHE A 99 -10.60 -1.72 -0.78
N ASP A 100 -10.45 -2.94 -1.27
CA ASP A 100 -10.27 -4.20 -0.54
C ASP A 100 -11.44 -4.47 0.44
N ALA A 101 -11.52 -5.70 0.93
CA ALA A 101 -12.65 -6.14 1.75
C ALA A 101 -12.21 -6.82 3.06
N GLY A 102 -10.92 -6.76 3.39
CA GLY A 102 -10.38 -7.30 4.62
C GLY A 102 -10.41 -8.84 4.70
N PRO A 103 -10.07 -9.41 5.86
CA PRO A 103 -9.83 -10.84 6.03
C PRO A 103 -11.11 -11.66 6.17
N GLY A 104 -12.26 -11.03 6.32
CA GLY A 104 -13.54 -11.72 6.44
C GLY A 104 -14.71 -10.80 6.75
N SER A 105 -15.91 -11.31 6.55
CA SER A 105 -17.17 -10.60 6.71
C SER A 105 -17.34 -9.94 8.08
N SER A 106 -17.15 -10.71 9.16
CA SER A 106 -17.32 -10.20 10.52
C SER A 106 -16.30 -9.10 10.86
N ALA A 107 -15.07 -9.19 10.36
CA ALA A 107 -14.07 -8.15 10.57
C ALA A 107 -14.46 -6.86 9.83
N LEU A 108 -14.86 -6.97 8.57
CA LEU A 108 -15.30 -5.83 7.77
C LEU A 108 -16.55 -5.17 8.35
N GLU A 109 -17.55 -5.97 8.73
CA GLU A 109 -18.79 -5.46 9.34
C GLU A 109 -18.54 -4.71 10.64
N SER A 110 -17.61 -5.19 11.48
CA SER A 110 -17.31 -4.58 12.78
C SER A 110 -16.72 -3.17 12.69
N VAL A 111 -16.10 -2.83 11.56
CA VAL A 111 -15.45 -1.52 11.32
C VAL A 111 -16.21 -0.65 10.31
N TRP A 112 -17.38 -1.12 9.85
CA TRP A 112 -18.15 -0.41 8.83
C TRP A 112 -18.74 0.92 9.37
N PRO A 113 -18.53 2.05 8.69
CA PRO A 113 -19.04 3.34 9.15
C PRO A 113 -20.58 3.43 8.97
N ALA A 114 -21.28 3.75 10.05
CA ALA A 114 -22.76 3.77 10.09
C ALA A 114 -23.38 4.75 9.05
N GLY A 115 -22.64 5.76 8.61
CA GLY A 115 -23.10 6.75 7.63
C GLY A 115 -23.16 6.24 6.20
N VAL A 116 -22.47 5.15 5.85
CA VAL A 116 -22.43 4.61 4.48
C VAL A 116 -23.38 3.43 4.36
N ARG A 117 -24.40 3.61 3.54
CA ARG A 117 -25.54 2.66 3.37
C ARG A 117 -25.56 1.98 2.01
N ALA A 118 -24.78 2.48 1.04
CA ALA A 118 -24.66 1.93 -0.30
C ALA A 118 -23.19 1.88 -0.72
N VAL A 119 -22.84 0.91 -1.56
CA VAL A 119 -21.52 0.79 -2.20
C VAL A 119 -21.72 0.78 -3.70
N ASP A 120 -21.16 1.79 -4.37
CA ASP A 120 -21.32 1.97 -5.82
C ASP A 120 -20.37 1.06 -6.61
N ALA A 121 -19.21 0.76 -6.04
CA ALA A 121 -18.22 -0.13 -6.63
C ALA A 121 -17.28 -0.69 -5.56
N ILE A 122 -16.70 -1.86 -5.85
CA ILE A 122 -15.62 -2.48 -5.07
C ILE A 122 -14.40 -2.63 -5.97
N PHE A 123 -13.25 -2.21 -5.48
CA PHE A 123 -11.94 -2.39 -6.11
C PHE A 123 -11.06 -3.25 -5.23
N VAL A 124 -10.38 -4.22 -5.81
CA VAL A 124 -9.48 -5.15 -5.12
C VAL A 124 -8.07 -4.92 -5.61
N THR A 125 -7.13 -4.67 -4.70
CA THR A 125 -5.72 -4.45 -5.07
C THR A 125 -5.07 -5.74 -5.54
N HIS A 126 -5.36 -6.85 -4.86
CA HIS A 126 -4.92 -8.22 -5.20
C HIS A 126 -5.78 -9.26 -4.48
N VAL A 127 -5.72 -10.52 -4.93
CA VAL A 127 -6.67 -11.57 -4.50
C VAL A 127 -6.15 -12.44 -3.34
N GLU A 128 -5.34 -11.88 -2.45
CA GLU A 128 -4.96 -12.57 -1.21
C GLU A 128 -6.11 -12.53 -0.18
N THR A 129 -6.21 -13.55 0.65
CA THR A 129 -7.37 -13.78 1.54
C THR A 129 -7.65 -12.61 2.47
N GLU A 130 -6.62 -11.97 3.00
CA GLU A 130 -6.73 -10.81 3.88
C GLU A 130 -7.27 -9.55 3.19
N HIS A 131 -7.29 -9.51 1.86
CA HIS A 131 -7.84 -8.39 1.07
C HIS A 131 -9.21 -8.67 0.48
N ILE A 132 -9.57 -9.95 0.29
CA ILE A 132 -10.85 -10.33 -0.35
C ILE A 132 -11.77 -11.16 0.54
N GLY A 133 -11.39 -11.50 1.77
CA GLY A 133 -12.18 -12.37 2.64
C GLY A 133 -13.58 -11.86 2.93
N GLY A 134 -13.79 -10.57 2.98
CA GLY A 134 -15.11 -9.94 3.15
C GLY A 134 -15.84 -9.61 1.85
N LEU A 135 -15.24 -9.88 0.67
CA LEU A 135 -15.77 -9.45 -0.64
C LEU A 135 -17.20 -9.96 -0.91
N SER A 136 -17.44 -11.24 -0.68
CA SER A 136 -18.78 -11.84 -0.92
C SER A 136 -19.85 -11.21 -0.02
N TRP A 137 -19.52 -10.97 1.25
CA TRP A 137 -20.41 -10.28 2.17
C TRP A 137 -20.73 -8.86 1.71
N ALA A 138 -19.70 -8.09 1.32
CA ALA A 138 -19.90 -6.72 0.86
C ALA A 138 -20.74 -6.68 -0.43
N ALA A 139 -20.45 -7.57 -1.38
CA ALA A 139 -21.19 -7.67 -2.63
C ALA A 139 -22.66 -8.00 -2.40
N GLU A 140 -22.96 -8.99 -1.55
CA GLU A 140 -24.33 -9.39 -1.20
C GLU A 140 -25.05 -8.30 -0.41
N ARG A 141 -24.40 -7.75 0.61
CA ARG A 141 -24.97 -6.74 1.52
C ARG A 141 -25.40 -5.46 0.80
N PHE A 142 -24.65 -5.04 -0.23
CA PHE A 142 -24.89 -3.79 -0.96
C PHE A 142 -25.37 -4.00 -2.40
N GLY A 143 -25.63 -5.24 -2.82
CA GLY A 143 -26.14 -5.55 -4.15
C GLY A 143 -25.13 -5.28 -5.29
N VAL A 144 -23.82 -5.34 -5.00
CA VAL A 144 -22.77 -5.14 -6.00
C VAL A 144 -22.52 -6.44 -6.75
N SER A 145 -22.84 -6.48 -8.04
CA SER A 145 -22.76 -7.71 -8.86
C SER A 145 -21.33 -8.11 -9.27
N SER A 146 -20.37 -7.18 -9.22
CA SER A 146 -18.98 -7.46 -9.59
C SER A 146 -18.01 -6.49 -8.88
N ALA A 147 -16.79 -6.95 -8.65
CA ALA A 147 -15.68 -6.14 -8.13
C ALA A 147 -14.61 -5.95 -9.20
N TYR A 148 -14.01 -4.78 -9.29
CA TYR A 148 -12.85 -4.53 -10.14
C TYR A 148 -11.62 -5.20 -9.53
N ILE A 149 -10.98 -6.09 -10.28
CA ILE A 149 -9.80 -6.85 -9.87
C ILE A 149 -8.66 -6.63 -10.87
N PRO A 150 -7.38 -6.86 -10.50
CA PRO A 150 -6.28 -6.79 -11.45
C PRO A 150 -6.50 -7.72 -12.65
N ALA A 151 -6.19 -7.22 -13.85
CA ALA A 151 -6.26 -8.04 -15.06
C ALA A 151 -5.37 -9.30 -14.93
N GLY A 152 -5.97 -10.45 -15.21
CA GLY A 152 -5.34 -11.76 -15.04
C GLY A 152 -5.58 -12.42 -13.67
N ALA A 153 -6.09 -11.70 -12.68
CA ALA A 153 -6.56 -12.31 -11.43
C ALA A 153 -7.88 -13.07 -11.65
N SER A 154 -8.18 -14.01 -10.76
CA SER A 154 -9.42 -14.79 -10.79
C SER A 154 -10.20 -14.62 -9.49
N SER A 155 -11.46 -14.23 -9.63
CA SER A 155 -12.44 -14.20 -8.55
C SER A 155 -13.84 -14.42 -9.16
N PRO A 156 -14.76 -15.11 -8.49
CA PRO A 156 -16.13 -15.30 -8.97
C PRO A 156 -16.88 -13.99 -9.25
N LEU A 157 -16.55 -12.93 -8.52
CA LEU A 157 -17.12 -11.60 -8.68
C LEU A 157 -16.22 -10.66 -9.50
N GLY A 158 -15.11 -11.18 -10.06
CA GLY A 158 -14.07 -10.37 -10.64
C GLY A 158 -14.41 -9.79 -12.00
N ARG A 159 -14.32 -8.46 -12.14
CA ARG A 159 -14.28 -7.73 -13.40
C ARG A 159 -12.87 -7.18 -13.60
N PRO A 160 -12.13 -7.67 -14.61
CA PRO A 160 -10.74 -7.24 -14.81
C PRO A 160 -10.62 -5.73 -15.08
N LEU A 161 -9.58 -5.10 -14.48
CA LEU A 161 -9.21 -3.73 -14.74
C LEU A 161 -7.68 -3.66 -14.94
N GLY A 162 -7.27 -3.09 -16.09
CA GLY A 162 -5.88 -3.06 -16.55
C GLY A 162 -5.19 -1.73 -16.32
N GLU A 163 -3.92 -1.65 -16.78
CA GLU A 163 -3.09 -0.44 -16.69
C GLU A 163 -3.75 0.77 -17.36
N GLY A 164 -3.86 1.88 -16.62
CA GLY A 164 -4.36 3.15 -17.11
C GLY A 164 -5.88 3.23 -17.30
N GLU A 165 -6.60 2.13 -17.13
CA GLU A 165 -8.06 2.15 -17.20
C GLU A 165 -8.65 2.95 -16.04
N THR A 166 -9.65 3.77 -16.34
CA THR A 166 -10.31 4.65 -15.38
C THR A 166 -11.80 4.34 -15.30
N VAL A 167 -12.31 4.23 -14.10
CA VAL A 167 -13.73 4.09 -13.78
C VAL A 167 -14.22 5.40 -13.18
N ALA A 168 -15.24 6.01 -13.79
CA ALA A 168 -15.88 7.21 -13.28
C ALA A 168 -17.10 6.83 -12.42
N LEU A 169 -17.12 7.29 -11.16
CA LEU A 169 -18.16 7.01 -10.18
C LEU A 169 -18.59 8.32 -9.50
N GLY A 170 -19.71 8.87 -9.94
CA GLY A 170 -20.17 10.17 -9.47
C GLY A 170 -19.10 11.25 -9.65
N SER A 171 -18.68 11.86 -8.54
CA SER A 171 -17.64 12.91 -8.51
C SER A 171 -16.20 12.36 -8.42
N ILE A 172 -15.99 11.05 -8.50
CA ILE A 172 -14.70 10.39 -8.32
C ILE A 172 -14.28 9.64 -9.58
N ASP A 173 -13.02 9.79 -9.96
CA ASP A 173 -12.33 8.93 -10.93
C ASP A 173 -11.38 7.98 -10.20
N VAL A 174 -11.41 6.71 -10.55
CA VAL A 174 -10.48 5.68 -10.07
C VAL A 174 -9.69 5.12 -11.23
N THR A 175 -8.39 5.40 -11.27
CA THR A 175 -7.48 4.92 -12.31
C THR A 175 -6.60 3.80 -11.79
N ALA A 176 -6.53 2.67 -12.50
CA ALA A 176 -5.70 1.54 -12.13
C ALA A 176 -4.26 1.71 -12.62
N PHE A 177 -3.30 1.41 -11.75
CA PHE A 177 -1.89 1.18 -12.09
C PHE A 177 -1.57 -0.30 -11.86
N ARG A 178 -1.23 -1.02 -12.90
CA ARG A 178 -0.78 -2.40 -12.75
C ARG A 178 0.62 -2.45 -12.13
N THR A 179 0.76 -3.17 -11.02
CA THR A 179 1.96 -3.13 -10.18
C THR A 179 2.39 -4.53 -9.70
N PRO A 180 2.71 -5.47 -10.63
CA PRO A 180 3.21 -6.78 -10.23
C PRO A 180 4.54 -6.65 -9.46
N GLY A 181 4.74 -7.55 -8.51
CA GLY A 181 5.96 -7.54 -7.68
C GLY A 181 5.77 -8.23 -6.35
N HIS A 182 4.85 -7.76 -5.52
CA HIS A 182 4.37 -8.47 -4.35
C HIS A 182 3.73 -9.80 -4.80
N CYS A 183 2.72 -9.75 -5.62
CA CYS A 183 2.16 -10.87 -6.35
C CYS A 183 2.13 -10.56 -7.86
N ALA A 184 1.78 -11.55 -8.70
CA ALA A 184 1.76 -11.41 -10.15
C ALA A 184 0.64 -10.49 -10.65
N MET A 185 -0.52 -10.53 -9.97
CA MET A 185 -1.71 -9.75 -10.30
C MET A 185 -1.98 -8.76 -9.17
N HIS A 186 -1.48 -7.54 -9.32
CA HIS A 186 -1.61 -6.47 -8.35
C HIS A 186 -1.90 -5.15 -9.06
N ASN A 187 -2.83 -4.37 -8.51
CA ASN A 187 -3.10 -2.98 -8.90
C ASN A 187 -2.97 -2.05 -7.71
N CYS A 188 -2.42 -0.86 -7.95
CA CYS A 188 -2.72 0.32 -7.15
C CYS A 188 -3.84 1.12 -7.81
N TYR A 189 -4.57 1.92 -7.04
CA TYR A 189 -5.65 2.75 -7.56
C TYR A 189 -5.44 4.22 -7.20
N HIS A 190 -5.35 5.08 -8.23
CA HIS A 190 -5.28 6.52 -8.06
C HIS A 190 -6.70 7.10 -8.08
N VAL A 191 -7.10 7.70 -6.96
CA VAL A 191 -8.45 8.24 -6.73
C VAL A 191 -8.39 9.76 -6.78
N ARG A 192 -9.20 10.36 -7.62
CA ARG A 192 -9.24 11.81 -7.85
C ARG A 192 -10.67 12.33 -7.83
N SER A 193 -10.83 13.57 -7.36
CA SER A 193 -12.08 14.29 -7.53
C SER A 193 -12.19 14.80 -8.98
N ARG A 194 -13.36 14.65 -9.56
CA ARG A 194 -13.77 15.26 -10.84
C ARG A 194 -14.26 16.70 -10.65
N SER A 195 -14.75 17.01 -9.44
CA SER A 195 -15.30 18.34 -9.10
C SER A 195 -14.20 19.36 -8.83
N VAL A 196 -13.02 18.92 -8.35
CA VAL A 196 -11.90 19.83 -7.98
C VAL A 196 -10.59 19.26 -8.53
N ALA A 197 -10.24 19.66 -9.74
CA ALA A 197 -9.08 19.09 -10.48
C ALA A 197 -7.71 19.32 -9.81
N SER A 198 -7.55 20.41 -9.06
CA SER A 198 -6.31 20.73 -8.33
C SER A 198 -6.28 20.23 -6.90
N ALA A 199 -7.28 19.44 -6.47
CA ALA A 199 -7.33 18.93 -5.11
C ALA A 199 -6.31 17.82 -4.87
N ARG A 200 -5.97 17.64 -3.59
CA ARG A 200 -5.17 16.53 -3.12
C ARG A 200 -5.78 15.20 -3.53
N THR A 201 -4.95 14.25 -3.95
CA THR A 201 -5.40 12.95 -4.45
C THR A 201 -5.06 11.82 -3.48
N LEU A 202 -5.60 10.62 -3.73
CA LEU A 202 -5.40 9.43 -2.93
C LEU A 202 -4.86 8.29 -3.80
N LEU A 203 -3.86 7.57 -3.32
CA LEU A 203 -3.34 6.35 -3.90
C LEU A 203 -3.60 5.19 -2.94
N ILE A 204 -4.51 4.29 -3.30
CA ILE A 204 -4.64 3.00 -2.63
C ILE A 204 -3.54 2.11 -3.16
N SER A 205 -2.57 1.78 -2.33
CA SER A 205 -1.34 1.10 -2.78
C SER A 205 -1.36 -0.41 -2.58
N GLY A 206 -2.35 -0.97 -1.87
CA GLY A 206 -2.31 -2.38 -1.48
C GLY A 206 -0.95 -2.72 -0.88
N ASP A 207 -0.38 -3.83 -1.30
CA ASP A 207 0.91 -4.33 -0.81
C ASP A 207 2.10 -3.98 -1.72
N LEU A 208 1.98 -2.88 -2.48
CA LEU A 208 3.12 -2.33 -3.20
C LEU A 208 4.04 -1.54 -2.28
N VAL A 209 3.48 -0.58 -1.54
CA VAL A 209 4.25 0.34 -0.68
C VAL A 209 3.55 0.50 0.66
N PHE A 210 4.34 0.43 1.73
CA PHE A 210 3.95 0.75 3.10
C PHE A 210 4.74 1.96 3.59
N ALA A 211 4.29 2.60 4.66
CA ALA A 211 5.03 3.69 5.26
C ALA A 211 6.42 3.20 5.73
N GLY A 212 7.47 3.71 5.07
CA GLY A 212 8.86 3.31 5.31
C GLY A 212 9.22 1.88 4.91
N SER A 213 8.36 1.18 4.17
CA SER A 213 8.57 -0.22 3.79
C SER A 213 7.90 -0.54 2.45
N ALA A 214 7.93 -1.80 2.07
CA ALA A 214 7.25 -2.35 0.91
C ALA A 214 6.71 -3.75 1.24
N GLY A 215 5.74 -4.22 0.47
CA GLY A 215 5.23 -5.58 0.57
C GLY A 215 6.30 -6.64 0.28
N GLY A 216 6.07 -7.86 0.74
CA GLY A 216 6.97 -8.99 0.45
C GLY A 216 7.08 -9.25 -1.06
N PRO A 217 8.27 -9.42 -1.62
CA PRO A 217 8.44 -9.64 -3.06
C PRO A 217 8.23 -11.11 -3.46
N TYR A 218 7.06 -11.67 -3.18
CA TYR A 218 6.78 -13.10 -3.41
C TYR A 218 6.77 -13.48 -4.88
N TYR A 219 6.45 -12.53 -5.78
CA TYR A 219 6.53 -12.76 -7.20
C TYR A 219 7.86 -12.30 -7.81
N CYS A 220 8.22 -11.01 -7.64
CA CYS A 220 9.43 -10.47 -8.26
C CYS A 220 9.93 -9.20 -7.58
N HIS A 221 11.04 -9.29 -6.87
CA HIS A 221 11.68 -8.15 -6.18
C HIS A 221 12.02 -6.98 -7.10
N LYS A 222 12.57 -7.28 -8.31
CA LYS A 222 12.95 -6.23 -9.27
C LYS A 222 11.74 -5.46 -9.77
N GLN A 223 10.64 -6.15 -10.05
CA GLN A 223 9.40 -5.50 -10.47
C GLN A 223 8.77 -4.70 -9.33
N LEU A 224 8.74 -5.24 -8.11
CA LEU A 224 8.24 -4.53 -6.94
C LEU A 224 8.91 -3.14 -6.81
N ARG A 225 10.24 -3.10 -6.78
CA ARG A 225 10.99 -1.84 -6.65
C ARG A 225 10.77 -0.88 -7.82
N ALA A 226 10.74 -1.40 -9.05
CA ALA A 226 10.49 -0.59 -10.24
C ALA A 226 9.09 0.05 -10.20
N HIS A 227 8.06 -0.72 -9.84
CA HIS A 227 6.69 -0.23 -9.76
C HIS A 227 6.48 0.70 -8.57
N LEU A 228 7.11 0.45 -7.43
CA LEU A 228 7.08 1.32 -6.26
C LEU A 228 7.56 2.74 -6.65
N ARG A 229 8.74 2.86 -7.25
CA ARG A 229 9.24 4.15 -7.73
C ARG A 229 8.35 4.75 -8.82
N ARG A 230 7.94 3.96 -9.81
CA ARG A 230 7.12 4.40 -10.93
C ARG A 230 5.81 5.05 -10.45
N VAL A 231 5.08 4.38 -9.58
CA VAL A 231 3.76 4.83 -9.13
C VAL A 231 3.87 6.07 -8.24
N LEU A 232 4.80 6.08 -7.30
CA LEU A 232 5.03 7.24 -6.44
C LEU A 232 5.46 8.48 -7.22
N SER A 233 6.22 8.31 -8.33
CA SER A 233 6.64 9.42 -9.19
C SER A 233 5.57 9.86 -10.19
N ALA A 234 4.54 9.04 -10.43
CA ALA A 234 3.45 9.34 -11.37
C ALA A 234 2.32 10.17 -10.75
N VAL A 235 2.34 10.38 -9.44
CA VAL A 235 1.32 11.15 -8.70
C VAL A 235 1.94 12.38 -8.04
N PRO A 236 1.16 13.43 -7.72
CA PRO A 236 1.65 14.57 -6.95
C PRO A 236 2.30 14.16 -5.62
N SER A 237 3.31 14.91 -5.18
CA SER A 237 4.06 14.58 -3.95
C SER A 237 3.22 14.61 -2.67
N ASP A 238 2.15 15.41 -2.64
CA ASP A 238 1.19 15.51 -1.55
C ASP A 238 0.08 14.45 -1.60
N THR A 239 0.06 13.59 -2.65
CA THR A 239 -0.90 12.47 -2.75
C THR A 239 -0.82 11.61 -1.50
N VAL A 240 -1.97 11.40 -0.87
CA VAL A 240 -2.12 10.48 0.26
C VAL A 240 -1.91 9.06 -0.22
N VAL A 241 -1.05 8.29 0.45
CA VAL A 241 -0.84 6.88 0.16
C VAL A 241 -1.48 6.04 1.25
N ALA A 242 -2.43 5.22 0.87
CA ALA A 242 -3.24 4.36 1.73
C ALA A 242 -2.85 2.88 1.49
N PRO A 243 -1.97 2.31 2.34
CA PRO A 243 -1.40 0.99 2.14
C PRO A 243 -2.29 -0.15 2.66
N GLY A 244 -2.08 -1.37 2.14
CA GLY A 244 -2.73 -2.58 2.67
C GLY A 244 -2.34 -2.90 4.12
N HIS A 245 -1.14 -2.49 4.54
CA HIS A 245 -0.66 -2.66 5.92
C HIS A 245 0.05 -1.39 6.42
N GLY A 246 0.01 -1.20 7.75
CA GLY A 246 0.67 -0.06 8.39
C GLY A 246 -0.08 1.27 8.29
N PRO A 247 0.58 2.38 8.64
CA PRO A 247 -0.04 3.69 8.65
C PRO A 247 -0.11 4.33 7.26
N ILE A 248 -1.02 5.31 7.12
CA ILE A 248 -1.13 6.18 5.95
C ILE A 248 0.08 7.10 5.87
N THR A 249 0.51 7.43 4.65
CA THR A 249 1.65 8.29 4.36
C THR A 249 1.38 9.19 3.13
N THR A 250 2.40 9.77 2.52
CA THR A 250 2.29 10.53 1.26
C THR A 250 3.33 10.08 0.24
N ALA A 251 3.06 10.30 -1.03
CA ALA A 251 3.99 9.95 -2.12
C ALA A 251 5.35 10.63 -1.95
N GLY A 252 5.39 11.91 -1.60
CA GLY A 252 6.64 12.64 -1.37
C GLY A 252 7.42 12.13 -0.16
N ASN A 253 6.71 11.71 0.92
CA ASN A 253 7.36 11.11 2.07
C ASN A 253 8.04 9.79 1.67
N GLU A 254 7.33 8.92 0.95
CA GLU A 254 7.89 7.64 0.51
C GLU A 254 9.00 7.79 -0.52
N LEU A 255 8.90 8.72 -1.46
CA LEU A 255 9.99 9.02 -2.39
C LEU A 255 11.28 9.44 -1.68
N ARG A 256 11.17 10.13 -0.55
CA ARG A 256 12.31 10.64 0.20
C ARG A 256 12.81 9.67 1.27
N TYR A 257 11.92 9.06 2.02
CA TYR A 257 12.24 8.33 3.26
C TYR A 257 11.96 6.82 3.22
N ASN A 258 11.49 6.27 2.10
CA ASN A 258 11.34 4.83 1.99
C ASN A 258 12.69 4.20 1.59
N PRO A 259 13.24 3.26 2.36
CA PRO A 259 14.51 2.60 2.04
C PRO A 259 14.52 1.87 0.70
N PHE A 260 13.37 1.39 0.24
CA PHE A 260 13.25 0.60 -0.99
C PHE A 260 13.08 1.45 -2.26
N VAL A 261 12.92 2.76 -2.11
CA VAL A 261 12.89 3.74 -3.21
C VAL A 261 14.28 4.31 -3.41
N SER A 262 14.99 3.78 -4.38
CA SER A 262 16.36 4.19 -4.73
C SER A 262 16.49 4.40 -6.24
#